data_73febc140b4e7ea026d4144b3696ffa3
#
_entry.id   73febc140b4e7ea026d4144b3696ffa3
#
_cell.length_a   1.000
_cell.length_b   1.000
_cell.length_c   1.000
_cell.angle_alpha   90.00
_cell.angle_beta   90.00
_cell.angle_gamma   90.00
#
_symmetry.space_group_name_H-M   'P 1'
#
loop_
_entity.id
_entity.type
_entity.pdbx_description
1 polymer ?
#
loop_
_entity_poly.entity_id
_entity_poly.type
_entity_poly.pdbx_seq_one_letter_code
_entity_poly.pdbx_strand_id
1 'polypeptide(L)'
;IGTTMGELVEKGVPFPQAVKEFMEWCGDDYIFCTWGCMDLTELQRNCDYYKINLNLPMPLIYYDLQKSYSICYDDGKKRSSLETVTADKNIVQNEAFHSAFADAEYTAKIFGLMDMDKIYEYTSVDTYKIPSSRAEEFTLVYPTYSKFISKGYRDREKIMLDGVIRTTKC
;
A
#
# COMPACT_ATOMS: atom_id res chain seq x y z
N ILE A 1 1.33 -20.53 -1.05
CA ILE A 1 1.10 -20.35 0.40
C ILE A 1 1.14 -21.74 1.01
N GLY A 2 2.12 -22.00 1.91
CA GLY A 2 2.37 -23.33 2.47
C GLY A 2 1.38 -23.79 3.55
N THR A 3 0.36 -22.98 3.89
CA THR A 3 -0.61 -23.28 4.97
C THR A 3 -1.80 -24.06 4.42
N THR A 4 -2.14 -25.19 5.04
CA THR A 4 -3.30 -26.00 4.70
C THR A 4 -4.59 -25.49 5.32
N MET A 5 -5.75 -25.86 4.75
CA MET A 5 -7.06 -25.51 5.33
C MET A 5 -7.23 -26.10 6.75
N GLY A 6 -6.67 -27.28 7.01
CA GLY A 6 -6.69 -27.89 8.34
C GLY A 6 -5.96 -27.04 9.38
N GLU A 7 -4.78 -26.56 9.05
CA GLU A 7 -4.01 -25.67 9.92
C GLU A 7 -4.70 -24.32 10.16
N LEU A 8 -5.34 -23.76 9.12
CA LEU A 8 -6.11 -22.54 9.27
C LEU A 8 -7.32 -22.70 10.20
N VAL A 9 -8.01 -23.84 10.14
CA VAL A 9 -9.12 -24.12 11.04
C VAL A 9 -8.65 -24.35 12.48
N GLU A 10 -7.51 -25.02 12.66
CA GLU A 10 -6.99 -25.38 13.99
C GLU A 10 -6.30 -24.22 14.69
N LYS A 11 -5.54 -23.41 13.95
CA LYS A 11 -4.65 -22.36 14.52
C LYS A 11 -5.00 -20.94 14.07
N GLY A 12 -5.88 -20.80 13.09
CA GLY A 12 -6.24 -19.51 12.54
C GLY A 12 -7.07 -18.67 13.50
N VAL A 13 -6.80 -17.38 13.52
CA VAL A 13 -7.62 -16.39 14.23
C VAL A 13 -8.65 -15.83 13.25
N PRO A 14 -9.92 -15.74 13.61
CA PRO A 14 -10.95 -15.12 12.74
C PRO A 14 -10.57 -13.68 12.35
N PHE A 15 -10.76 -13.31 11.09
CA PHE A 15 -10.38 -11.99 10.58
C PHE A 15 -10.86 -10.81 11.44
N PRO A 16 -12.13 -10.78 11.95
CA PRO A 16 -12.58 -9.69 12.82
C PRO A 16 -11.76 -9.51 14.08
N GLN A 17 -11.30 -10.61 14.68
CA GLN A 17 -10.43 -10.56 15.84
C GLN A 17 -9.01 -10.14 15.45
N ALA A 18 -8.44 -10.76 14.40
CA ALA A 18 -7.09 -10.46 13.94
C ALA A 18 -6.93 -8.98 13.55
N VAL A 19 -7.89 -8.41 12.82
CA VAL A 19 -7.82 -7.00 12.40
C VAL A 19 -7.98 -6.05 13.57
N LYS A 20 -8.78 -6.40 14.57
CA LYS A 20 -8.91 -5.61 15.80
C LYS A 20 -7.58 -5.55 16.55
N GLU A 21 -6.98 -6.71 16.81
CA GLU A 21 -5.69 -6.81 17.49
C GLU A 21 -4.57 -6.10 16.73
N PHE A 22 -4.58 -6.21 15.38
CA PHE A 22 -3.66 -5.49 14.51
C PHE A 22 -3.79 -3.97 14.63
N MET A 23 -5.01 -3.43 14.60
CA MET A 23 -5.22 -1.99 14.73
C MET A 23 -4.90 -1.47 16.15
N GLU A 24 -5.17 -2.26 17.19
CA GLU A 24 -4.75 -1.96 18.56
C GLU A 24 -3.22 -1.91 18.68
N TRP A 25 -2.52 -2.83 18.00
CA TRP A 25 -1.06 -2.82 17.92
C TRP A 25 -0.50 -1.63 17.13
N CYS A 26 -1.14 -1.20 16.04
CA CYS A 26 -0.76 -0.01 15.27
C CYS A 26 -0.85 1.29 16.11
N GLY A 27 -1.83 1.38 17.02
CA GLY A 27 -2.11 2.60 17.76
C GLY A 27 -2.69 3.72 16.89
N ASP A 28 -2.45 4.98 17.27
CA ASP A 28 -3.06 6.15 16.62
C ASP A 28 -2.11 6.87 15.64
N ASP A 29 -0.80 6.67 15.77
CA ASP A 29 0.24 7.32 14.95
C ASP A 29 1.02 6.28 14.14
N TYR A 30 0.52 5.98 12.96
CA TYR A 30 1.13 5.00 12.07
C TYR A 30 0.99 5.40 10.60
N ILE A 31 1.85 4.84 9.77
CA ILE A 31 1.72 4.82 8.32
C ILE A 31 1.98 3.41 7.80
N PHE A 32 1.14 2.95 6.89
CA PHE A 32 1.35 1.64 6.28
C PHE A 32 2.51 1.65 5.30
N CYS A 33 3.29 0.58 5.36
CA CYS A 33 4.35 0.27 4.40
C CYS A 33 4.12 -1.14 3.87
N THR A 34 4.09 -1.31 2.54
CA THR A 34 3.82 -2.59 1.90
C THR A 34 4.85 -2.88 0.81
N TRP A 35 5.05 -4.14 0.46
CA TRP A 35 5.83 -4.51 -0.72
C TRP A 35 4.89 -4.73 -1.92
N GLY A 36 4.43 -3.62 -2.52
CA GLY A 36 3.43 -3.59 -3.58
C GLY A 36 2.11 -2.96 -3.12
N CYS A 37 1.08 -3.04 -3.96
CA CYS A 37 -0.15 -2.25 -3.78
C CYS A 37 -1.37 -3.06 -3.33
N MET A 38 -1.26 -4.38 -3.14
CA MET A 38 -2.44 -5.23 -2.94
C MET A 38 -2.88 -5.37 -1.47
N ASP A 39 -1.95 -5.30 -0.52
CA ASP A 39 -2.21 -5.63 0.87
C ASP A 39 -3.30 -4.75 1.50
N LEU A 40 -3.25 -3.45 1.29
CA LEU A 40 -4.26 -2.53 1.83
C LEU A 40 -5.62 -2.66 1.13
N THR A 41 -5.61 -2.95 -0.17
CA THR A 41 -6.83 -3.26 -0.92
C THR A 41 -7.51 -4.51 -0.34
N GLU A 42 -6.74 -5.56 -0.07
CA GLU A 42 -7.29 -6.80 0.52
C GLU A 42 -7.75 -6.60 1.98
N LEU A 43 -7.01 -5.82 2.77
CA LEU A 43 -7.43 -5.45 4.11
C LEU A 43 -8.83 -4.79 4.08
N GLN A 44 -9.00 -3.75 3.24
CA GLN A 44 -10.27 -3.03 3.12
C GLN A 44 -11.39 -3.91 2.56
N ARG A 45 -11.08 -4.78 1.59
CA ARG A 45 -12.04 -5.74 1.03
C ARG A 45 -12.57 -6.70 2.08
N ASN A 46 -11.69 -7.24 2.92
CA ASN A 46 -12.10 -8.12 4.00
C ASN A 46 -12.90 -7.36 5.07
N CYS A 47 -12.52 -6.13 5.41
CA CYS A 47 -13.30 -5.28 6.31
C CYS A 47 -14.71 -5.03 5.79
N ASP A 48 -14.87 -4.75 4.50
CA ASP A 48 -16.19 -4.57 3.88
C ASP A 48 -17.02 -5.87 3.91
N TYR A 49 -16.39 -7.02 3.69
CA TYR A 49 -17.06 -8.32 3.77
C TYR A 49 -17.61 -8.61 5.18
N TYR A 50 -16.80 -8.37 6.21
CA TYR A 50 -17.17 -8.58 7.62
C TYR A 50 -17.93 -7.40 8.24
N LYS A 51 -18.22 -6.32 7.48
CA LYS A 51 -18.88 -5.09 7.94
C LYS A 51 -18.14 -4.40 9.10
N ILE A 52 -16.83 -4.41 9.04
CA ILE A 52 -15.94 -3.77 10.02
C ILE A 52 -15.55 -2.38 9.49
N ASN A 53 -15.76 -1.34 10.31
CA ASN A 53 -15.26 0.00 10.01
C ASN A 53 -14.00 0.25 10.83
N LEU A 54 -12.85 0.36 10.15
CA LEU A 54 -11.55 0.66 10.78
C LEU A 54 -11.32 2.16 11.01
N ASN A 55 -12.22 3.02 10.53
CA ASN A 55 -12.04 4.48 10.56
C ASN A 55 -10.69 4.94 9.97
N LEU A 56 -10.22 4.25 8.94
CA LEU A 56 -8.97 4.61 8.27
C LEU A 56 -9.05 6.04 7.71
N PRO A 57 -7.96 6.81 7.81
CA PRO A 57 -7.94 8.14 7.22
C PRO A 57 -8.14 8.04 5.71
N MET A 58 -9.01 8.89 5.18
CA MET A 58 -9.26 8.94 3.74
C MET A 58 -8.81 10.31 3.20
N PRO A 59 -8.01 10.33 2.14
CA PRO A 59 -7.46 9.21 1.38
C PRO A 59 -6.46 8.38 2.19
N LEU A 60 -6.44 7.06 1.96
CA LEU A 60 -5.45 6.21 2.60
C LEU A 60 -4.12 6.34 1.88
N ILE A 61 -3.21 7.06 2.50
CA ILE A 61 -1.85 7.29 2.00
C ILE A 61 -0.93 6.26 2.66
N TYR A 62 -0.03 5.67 1.88
CA TYR A 62 0.91 4.67 2.35
C TYR A 62 2.21 4.67 1.54
N TYR A 63 3.23 3.96 1.99
CA TYR A 63 4.42 3.69 1.21
C TYR A 63 4.34 2.32 0.53
N ASP A 64 4.21 2.31 -0.80
CA ASP A 64 4.54 1.15 -1.62
C ASP A 64 6.07 1.09 -1.74
N LEU A 65 6.71 0.32 -0.87
CA LEU A 65 8.18 0.27 -0.78
C LEU A 65 8.80 -0.36 -2.03
N GLN A 66 8.11 -1.28 -2.71
CA GLN A 66 8.57 -1.82 -3.99
C GLN A 66 8.69 -0.72 -5.05
N LYS A 67 7.70 0.18 -5.10
CA LYS A 67 7.70 1.33 -6.01
C LYS A 67 8.76 2.35 -5.61
N SER A 68 8.82 2.72 -4.34
CA SER A 68 9.79 3.70 -3.84
C SER A 68 11.23 3.19 -4.02
N TYR A 69 11.46 1.91 -3.77
CA TYR A 69 12.75 1.27 -4.03
C TYR A 69 13.14 1.36 -5.51
N SER A 70 12.22 0.99 -6.40
CA SER A 70 12.46 1.10 -7.84
C SER A 70 12.85 2.51 -8.27
N ILE A 71 12.14 3.53 -7.78
CA ILE A 71 12.38 4.93 -8.17
C ILE A 71 13.72 5.44 -7.61
N CYS A 72 14.05 5.14 -6.36
CA CYS A 72 15.18 5.74 -5.67
C CYS A 72 16.48 4.93 -5.75
N TYR A 73 16.39 3.63 -6.02
CA TYR A 73 17.53 2.70 -5.93
C TYR A 73 17.70 1.78 -7.15
N ASP A 74 16.79 1.86 -8.14
CA ASP A 74 16.83 1.09 -9.39
C ASP A 74 16.48 2.02 -10.59
N ASP A 75 15.93 1.50 -11.67
CA ASP A 75 15.62 2.21 -12.93
C ASP A 75 14.31 3.01 -12.93
N GLY A 76 13.52 2.96 -11.86
CA GLY A 76 12.21 3.58 -11.73
C GLY A 76 11.08 2.84 -12.47
N LYS A 77 11.38 1.79 -13.21
CA LYS A 77 10.42 1.04 -14.06
C LYS A 77 10.20 -0.37 -13.56
N LYS A 78 11.28 -1.07 -13.23
CA LYS A 78 11.25 -2.45 -12.76
C LYS A 78 10.65 -2.51 -11.35
N ARG A 79 9.79 -3.50 -11.12
CA ARG A 79 9.26 -3.85 -9.80
C ARG A 79 9.90 -5.16 -9.36
N SER A 80 11.05 -5.04 -8.70
CA SER A 80 11.79 -6.20 -8.20
C SER A 80 11.01 -6.93 -7.11
N SER A 81 11.07 -8.27 -7.10
CA SER A 81 10.44 -9.06 -6.04
C SER A 81 11.11 -8.81 -4.69
N LEU A 82 10.40 -9.06 -3.60
CA LEU A 82 10.94 -8.98 -2.25
C LEU A 82 12.19 -9.88 -2.09
N GLU A 83 12.11 -11.10 -2.61
CA GLU A 83 13.20 -12.06 -2.63
C GLU A 83 14.45 -11.51 -3.35
N THR A 84 14.27 -10.90 -4.53
CA THR A 84 15.39 -10.32 -5.29
C THR A 84 16.09 -9.24 -4.47
N VAL A 85 15.33 -8.29 -3.92
CA VAL A 85 15.92 -7.18 -3.16
C VAL A 85 16.54 -7.65 -1.85
N THR A 86 15.94 -8.61 -1.18
CA THR A 86 16.49 -9.22 0.03
C THR A 86 17.84 -9.88 -0.25
N ALA A 87 17.97 -10.61 -1.36
CA ALA A 87 19.23 -11.21 -1.80
C ALA A 87 20.27 -10.15 -2.17
N ASP A 88 19.92 -9.14 -2.97
CA ASP A 88 20.81 -8.07 -3.39
C ASP A 88 21.35 -7.25 -2.20
N LYS A 89 20.56 -7.12 -1.15
CA LYS A 89 20.95 -6.41 0.09
C LYS A 89 21.64 -7.31 1.12
N ASN A 90 21.86 -8.58 0.81
CA ASN A 90 22.44 -9.58 1.71
C ASN A 90 21.71 -9.66 3.05
N ILE A 91 20.39 -9.52 3.05
CA ILE A 91 19.56 -9.67 4.25
C ILE A 91 19.48 -11.16 4.58
N VAL A 92 19.84 -11.51 5.81
CA VAL A 92 19.77 -12.89 6.28
C VAL A 92 18.33 -13.38 6.26
N GLN A 93 18.11 -14.48 5.53
CA GLN A 93 16.81 -15.12 5.38
C GLN A 93 16.71 -16.23 6.43
N ASN A 94 15.94 -16.00 7.47
CA ASN A 94 15.73 -16.97 8.55
C ASN A 94 14.50 -17.86 8.29
N GLU A 95 13.58 -17.41 7.45
CA GLU A 95 12.35 -18.11 7.10
C GLU A 95 12.10 -18.08 5.58
N ALA A 96 11.30 -19.03 5.10
CA ALA A 96 10.94 -19.10 3.70
C ALA A 96 10.03 -17.93 3.30
N PHE A 97 10.24 -17.42 2.08
CA PHE A 97 9.31 -16.48 1.45
C PHE A 97 7.91 -17.07 1.30
N HIS A 98 6.91 -16.20 1.14
CA HIS A 98 5.48 -16.53 1.10
C HIS A 98 4.88 -16.94 2.45
N SER A 99 5.60 -16.67 3.54
CA SER A 99 5.03 -16.54 4.88
C SER A 99 4.72 -15.06 5.12
N ALA A 100 3.48 -14.72 5.44
CA ALA A 100 3.07 -13.32 5.64
C ALA A 100 3.94 -12.59 6.68
N PHE A 101 4.34 -13.28 7.75
CA PHE A 101 5.21 -12.74 8.77
C PHE A 101 6.63 -12.50 8.26
N ALA A 102 7.21 -13.47 7.55
CA ALA A 102 8.56 -13.35 6.98
C ALA A 102 8.61 -12.24 5.92
N ASP A 103 7.61 -12.16 5.05
CA ASP A 103 7.53 -11.11 4.03
C ASP A 103 7.42 -9.72 4.67
N ALA A 104 6.65 -9.57 5.75
CA ALA A 104 6.58 -8.33 6.52
C ALA A 104 7.92 -7.99 7.19
N GLU A 105 8.61 -8.97 7.79
CA GLU A 105 9.92 -8.79 8.40
C GLU A 105 10.98 -8.36 7.38
N TYR A 106 11.03 -9.01 6.21
CA TYR A 106 11.97 -8.63 5.15
C TYR A 106 11.65 -7.25 4.58
N THR A 107 10.38 -6.92 4.43
CA THR A 107 9.92 -5.58 4.02
C THR A 107 10.39 -4.52 5.02
N ALA A 108 10.25 -4.77 6.31
CA ALA A 108 10.71 -3.86 7.36
C ALA A 108 12.24 -3.72 7.37
N LYS A 109 12.99 -4.79 7.16
CA LYS A 109 14.47 -4.75 7.06
C LYS A 109 14.91 -3.92 5.84
N ILE A 110 14.27 -4.08 4.69
CA ILE A 110 14.55 -3.26 3.50
C ILE A 110 14.22 -1.79 3.79
N PHE A 111 13.06 -1.52 4.39
CA PHE A 111 12.69 -0.16 4.77
C PHE A 111 13.74 0.50 5.66
N GLY A 112 14.29 -0.22 6.63
CA GLY A 112 15.36 0.27 7.51
C GLY A 112 16.67 0.61 6.78
N LEU A 113 16.87 0.13 5.55
CA LEU A 113 18.01 0.47 4.70
C LEU A 113 17.71 1.61 3.72
N MET A 114 16.45 2.05 3.62
CA MET A 114 16.04 3.12 2.73
C MET A 114 16.22 4.50 3.41
N ASP A 115 16.58 5.48 2.61
CA ASP A 115 16.73 6.86 3.04
C ASP A 115 15.38 7.58 2.96
N MET A 116 14.83 7.97 4.10
CA MET A 116 13.54 8.66 4.18
C MET A 116 13.52 9.97 3.42
N ASP A 117 14.60 10.72 3.39
CA ASP A 117 14.70 11.97 2.64
C ASP A 117 14.52 11.78 1.13
N LYS A 118 14.82 10.56 0.64
CA LYS A 118 14.60 10.20 -0.76
C LYS A 118 13.22 9.68 -1.06
N ILE A 119 12.58 8.99 -0.13
CA ILE A 119 11.33 8.28 -0.39
C ILE A 119 10.07 8.99 0.08
N TYR A 120 10.18 10.00 0.96
CA TYR A 120 9.02 10.61 1.61
C TYR A 120 8.00 11.21 0.61
N GLU A 121 8.46 11.70 -0.55
CA GLU A 121 7.59 12.24 -1.61
C GLU A 121 6.89 11.14 -2.44
N TYR A 122 7.38 9.88 -2.37
CA TYR A 122 6.90 8.79 -3.23
C TYR A 122 5.81 7.95 -2.58
N THR A 123 4.98 8.57 -1.74
CA THR A 123 3.79 7.91 -1.20
C THR A 123 2.86 7.44 -2.30
N SER A 124 2.08 6.42 -1.99
CA SER A 124 1.00 5.91 -2.83
C SER A 124 -0.34 6.19 -2.16
N VAL A 125 -1.39 6.16 -2.94
CA VAL A 125 -2.76 6.27 -2.46
C VAL A 125 -3.45 4.95 -2.77
N ASP A 126 -4.08 4.36 -1.75
CA ASP A 126 -4.89 3.18 -1.98
C ASP A 126 -6.14 3.56 -2.79
N THR A 127 -6.40 2.80 -3.86
CA THR A 127 -7.47 3.05 -4.82
C THR A 127 -8.70 2.17 -4.59
N TYR A 128 -8.78 1.44 -3.51
CA TYR A 128 -9.94 0.60 -3.20
C TYR A 128 -11.24 1.41 -3.16
N LYS A 129 -11.19 2.61 -2.61
CA LYS A 129 -12.30 3.58 -2.64
C LYS A 129 -11.93 4.78 -3.51
N ILE A 130 -12.15 4.64 -4.81
CA ILE A 130 -11.97 5.76 -5.76
C ILE A 130 -13.01 6.84 -5.46
N PRO A 131 -12.65 8.13 -5.46
CA PRO A 131 -13.62 9.22 -5.36
C PRO A 131 -14.79 9.04 -6.34
N SER A 132 -16.01 9.16 -5.86
CA SER A 132 -17.23 8.96 -6.65
C SER A 132 -17.79 10.28 -7.21
N SER A 133 -17.39 11.40 -6.60
CA SER A 133 -17.84 12.74 -6.93
C SER A 133 -16.70 13.76 -6.88
N ARG A 134 -16.92 14.95 -7.43
CA ARG A 134 -15.94 16.05 -7.35
C ARG A 134 -15.65 16.50 -5.93
N ALA A 135 -16.59 16.38 -5.02
CA ALA A 135 -16.41 16.77 -3.63
C ALA A 135 -15.40 15.89 -2.89
N GLU A 136 -15.17 14.69 -3.42
CA GLU A 136 -14.22 13.71 -2.87
C GLU A 136 -12.85 13.76 -3.57
N GLU A 137 -12.70 14.57 -4.63
CA GLU A 137 -11.41 14.80 -5.30
C GLU A 137 -10.46 15.55 -4.37
N PHE A 138 -9.20 15.23 -4.42
CA PHE A 138 -8.20 15.89 -3.57
C PHE A 138 -6.83 15.98 -4.24
N THR A 139 -5.99 16.87 -3.70
CA THR A 139 -4.62 17.07 -4.15
C THR A 139 -3.66 16.84 -3.00
N LEU A 140 -2.66 15.98 -3.21
CA LEU A 140 -1.50 15.85 -2.34
C LEU A 140 -0.41 16.78 -2.87
N VAL A 141 0.12 17.65 -1.99
CA VAL A 141 1.15 18.63 -2.36
C VAL A 141 2.47 18.25 -1.70
N TYR A 142 3.50 18.10 -2.53
CA TYR A 142 4.89 17.89 -2.11
C TYR A 142 5.74 19.08 -2.51
N PRO A 143 6.93 19.29 -1.97
CA PRO A 143 7.80 20.42 -2.33
C PRO A 143 8.13 20.54 -3.82
N THR A 144 8.25 19.39 -4.52
CA THR A 144 8.69 19.32 -5.91
C THR A 144 7.57 19.07 -6.91
N TYR A 145 6.42 18.53 -6.46
CA TYR A 145 5.29 18.19 -7.32
C TYR A 145 3.97 18.07 -6.54
N SER A 146 2.88 17.87 -7.26
CA SER A 146 1.58 17.55 -6.65
C SER A 146 0.93 16.36 -7.36
N LYS A 147 0.12 15.60 -6.61
CA LYS A 147 -0.72 14.50 -7.12
C LYS A 147 -2.17 14.89 -6.99
N PHE A 148 -2.88 14.93 -8.11
CA PHE A 148 -4.34 15.10 -8.11
C PHE A 148 -5.03 13.76 -8.27
N ILE A 149 -5.95 13.44 -7.37
CA ILE A 149 -6.75 12.23 -7.38
C ILE A 149 -8.18 12.60 -7.78
N SER A 150 -8.54 12.27 -9.00
CA SER A 150 -9.87 12.55 -9.53
C SER A 150 -10.89 11.47 -9.17
N LYS A 151 -12.16 11.81 -9.33
CA LYS A 151 -13.23 10.80 -9.34
C LYS A 151 -13.04 9.79 -10.44
N GLY A 152 -13.65 8.61 -10.28
CA GLY A 152 -13.65 7.57 -11.30
C GLY A 152 -14.43 7.97 -12.55
N TYR A 153 -13.91 7.61 -13.72
CA TYR A 153 -14.56 7.79 -15.03
C TYR A 153 -14.75 6.44 -15.71
N ARG A 154 -15.89 6.25 -16.34
CA ARG A 154 -16.22 5.00 -17.05
C ARG A 154 -15.56 4.89 -18.43
N ASP A 155 -15.24 6.03 -19.05
CA ASP A 155 -14.61 6.06 -20.37
C ASP A 155 -13.58 7.20 -20.49
N ARG A 156 -12.62 7.00 -21.40
CA ARG A 156 -11.52 7.93 -21.65
C ARG A 156 -11.98 9.27 -22.24
N GLU A 157 -13.02 9.26 -23.04
CA GLU A 157 -13.51 10.49 -23.69
C GLU A 157 -14.02 11.48 -22.65
N LYS A 158 -14.71 11.00 -21.63
CA LYS A 158 -15.19 11.84 -20.52
C LYS A 158 -14.05 12.45 -19.73
N ILE A 159 -12.95 11.72 -19.53
CA ILE A 159 -11.74 12.29 -18.92
C ILE A 159 -11.19 13.44 -19.78
N MET A 160 -11.10 13.24 -21.09
CA MET A 160 -10.55 14.24 -22.01
C MET A 160 -11.43 15.48 -22.15
N LEU A 161 -12.71 15.38 -21.86
CA LEU A 161 -13.65 16.52 -21.84
C LEU A 161 -13.70 17.23 -20.50
N ASP A 162 -13.14 16.66 -19.45
CA ASP A 162 -13.16 17.26 -18.12
C ASP A 162 -12.13 18.39 -18.01
N GLY A 163 -12.64 19.64 -17.92
CA GLY A 163 -11.80 20.84 -17.86
C GLY A 163 -10.89 20.88 -16.62
N VAL A 164 -11.29 20.30 -15.50
CA VAL A 164 -10.47 20.27 -14.28
C VAL A 164 -9.24 19.39 -14.49
N ILE A 165 -9.43 18.18 -15.04
CA ILE A 165 -8.31 17.27 -15.32
C ILE A 165 -7.37 17.85 -16.36
N ARG A 166 -7.92 18.46 -17.42
CA ARG A 166 -7.12 19.05 -18.51
C ARG A 166 -6.31 20.27 -18.07
N THR A 167 -6.75 20.98 -17.06
CA THR A 167 -6.09 22.20 -16.55
C THR A 167 -5.21 21.94 -15.33
N THR A 168 -5.30 20.76 -14.74
CA THR A 168 -4.39 20.36 -13.65
C THR A 168 -2.98 20.27 -14.20
N LYS A 169 -2.11 21.15 -13.72
CA LYS A 169 -0.68 21.10 -14.10
C LYS A 169 -0.03 19.90 -13.42
N CYS A 170 0.61 19.07 -14.23
CA CYS A 170 1.52 18.05 -13.73
C CYS A 170 2.80 18.69 -13.22
#